data_db742252e3b758b75f2fa53da965b7f7
#
_entry.id   db742252e3b758b75f2fa53da965b7f7
#
_cell.length_a   1.000
_cell.length_b   1.000
_cell.length_c   1.000
_cell.angle_alpha   90.00
_cell.angle_beta   90.00
_cell.angle_gamma   90.00
#
_symmetry.space_group_name_H-M   'P 1'
#
loop_
_entity.id
_entity.type
_entity.pdbx_description
1 polymer ?
#
loop_
_entity_poly.entity_id
_entity_poly.type
_entity_poly.pdbx_seq_one_letter_code
_entity_poly.pdbx_strand_id
1 'polypeptide(L)'
;MTFEGHAVLAGTAEWEEAPAPCKRWGVTSETGRLSDVLLSEPRHLAMIPCNEVTKEWLADGHRTCSASAAGEHKAFADALRMAGVTSWFVPARSGMADLSFARDAVTMTPWGAVGLRPAVTHRRAETDHVLATLRTIGVPVAGRIEQGHVEGGDVCLVRNGLVLIGVSDDRTDEAGARQLGAFFERKGWRAMTTRLDSKFLHLDTVLSMASDDVAVACRDALDPELLRELVGLGIELVEASLEDVSALGANIFSLGGGRVVASSATPGINSALAKHGLDVIGVEIGEFAKCGGGPHCLTMPLLRAD
;
A
#
# COMPACT_ATOMS: atom_id res chain seq x y z
N MET A 1 3.52 -23.63 38.89
CA MET A 1 4.81 -23.28 38.27
C MET A 1 4.64 -21.93 37.61
N THR A 2 5.23 -20.93 38.24
CA THR A 2 5.16 -19.53 37.86
C THR A 2 6.15 -19.27 36.73
N PHE A 3 5.67 -18.74 35.62
CA PHE A 3 6.54 -18.18 34.55
C PHE A 3 6.85 -16.72 34.89
N GLU A 4 8.02 -16.50 35.45
CA GLU A 4 8.66 -15.19 35.54
C GLU A 4 9.65 -15.07 34.36
N GLY A 5 9.70 -13.89 33.74
CA GLY A 5 10.83 -13.50 32.92
C GLY A 5 10.49 -12.86 31.58
N HIS A 6 9.74 -11.76 31.56
CA HIS A 6 9.79 -10.85 30.40
C HIS A 6 10.97 -9.89 30.56
N ALA A 7 12.06 -10.18 29.84
CA ALA A 7 13.12 -9.19 29.64
C ALA A 7 12.59 -8.10 28.70
N VAL A 8 12.32 -6.93 29.26
CA VAL A 8 12.08 -5.70 28.52
C VAL A 8 13.39 -5.29 27.89
N LEU A 9 13.55 -5.56 26.60
CA LEU A 9 14.61 -4.96 25.80
C LEU A 9 14.20 -3.51 25.49
N ALA A 10 14.67 -2.59 26.33
CA ALA A 10 14.60 -1.16 26.11
C ALA A 10 15.56 -0.78 24.98
N GLY A 11 15.05 -0.75 23.76
CA GLY A 11 15.62 -0.03 22.62
C GLY A 11 14.67 1.10 22.28
N THR A 12 14.79 2.23 22.97
CA THR A 12 14.04 3.45 22.66
C THR A 12 14.65 4.08 21.43
N ALA A 13 14.13 3.73 20.23
CA ALA A 13 14.22 4.67 19.13
C ALA A 13 13.45 5.93 19.60
N GLU A 14 14.14 7.04 19.74
CA GLU A 14 13.50 8.31 20.12
C GLU A 14 12.60 8.73 18.94
N TRP A 15 11.31 8.44 19.08
CA TRP A 15 10.31 9.03 18.22
C TRP A 15 10.15 10.47 18.69
N GLU A 16 10.44 11.43 17.82
CA GLU A 16 10.10 12.84 18.11
C GLU A 16 8.64 12.92 18.55
N GLU A 17 8.31 13.77 19.53
CA GLU A 17 6.92 14.02 19.90
C GLU A 17 6.15 14.41 18.64
N ALA A 18 5.17 13.58 18.27
CA ALA A 18 4.45 13.80 17.03
C ALA A 18 3.74 15.16 17.08
N PRO A 19 3.91 15.99 16.06
CA PRO A 19 3.17 17.23 15.96
C PRO A 19 1.66 16.96 16.05
N ALA A 20 0.89 17.94 16.53
CA ALA A 20 -0.56 17.89 16.49
C ALA A 20 -1.02 17.56 15.05
N PRO A 21 -2.19 16.89 14.86
CA PRO A 21 -2.66 16.49 13.53
C PRO A 21 -2.54 17.65 12.56
N CYS A 22 -1.82 17.42 11.46
CA CYS A 22 -1.58 18.47 10.48
C CYS A 22 -2.88 18.73 9.71
N LYS A 23 -3.40 19.94 9.77
CA LYS A 23 -4.69 20.32 9.15
C LYS A 23 -4.71 20.17 7.62
N ARG A 24 -3.54 20.02 6.96
CA ARG A 24 -3.43 19.95 5.50
C ARG A 24 -3.10 18.56 4.98
N TRP A 25 -2.36 17.75 5.73
CA TRP A 25 -1.87 16.44 5.32
C TRP A 25 -2.29 15.40 6.34
N GLY A 26 -2.76 14.25 5.90
CA GLY A 26 -3.10 13.15 6.79
C GLY A 26 -4.03 12.14 6.16
N VAL A 27 -3.91 10.91 6.61
CA VAL A 27 -4.73 9.77 6.18
C VAL A 27 -5.16 9.01 7.41
N THR A 28 -6.47 8.82 7.59
CA THR A 28 -7.10 8.10 8.70
C THR A 28 -7.66 6.74 8.29
N SER A 29 -7.87 6.54 6.98
CA SER A 29 -8.39 5.28 6.42
C SER A 29 -7.99 5.14 4.95
N GLU A 30 -8.08 3.93 4.41
CA GLU A 30 -7.92 3.69 2.97
C GLU A 30 -9.10 4.22 2.14
N THR A 31 -10.23 4.53 2.77
CA THR A 31 -11.52 4.78 2.11
C THR A 31 -12.05 6.19 2.25
N GLY A 32 -11.44 7.03 3.10
CA GLY A 32 -11.76 8.46 3.18
C GLY A 32 -11.60 9.14 1.81
N ARG A 33 -12.36 10.21 1.55
CA ARG A 33 -12.32 10.94 0.28
C ARG A 33 -10.90 11.43 -0.03
N LEU A 34 -10.32 10.91 -1.10
CA LEU A 34 -8.97 11.26 -1.54
C LEU A 34 -8.96 12.65 -2.18
N SER A 35 -8.09 13.53 -1.68
CA SER A 35 -7.86 14.87 -2.23
C SER A 35 -6.48 14.98 -2.89
N ASP A 36 -5.46 14.43 -2.26
CA ASP A 36 -4.07 14.55 -2.72
C ASP A 36 -3.37 13.18 -2.68
N VAL A 37 -2.63 12.85 -3.73
CA VAL A 37 -1.89 11.61 -3.89
C VAL A 37 -0.47 11.86 -4.40
N LEU A 38 0.49 11.09 -3.93
CA LEU A 38 1.85 11.05 -4.45
C LEU A 38 1.98 9.93 -5.47
N LEU A 39 2.57 10.24 -6.60
CA LEU A 39 2.89 9.34 -7.70
C LEU A 39 4.38 9.46 -8.04
N SER A 40 4.90 8.54 -8.83
CA SER A 40 6.21 8.69 -9.47
C SER A 40 6.18 8.17 -10.91
N GLU A 41 6.71 8.95 -11.85
CA GLU A 41 6.75 8.56 -13.26
C GLU A 41 7.63 7.31 -13.48
N PRO A 42 7.22 6.39 -14.37
CA PRO A 42 7.92 5.13 -14.61
C PRO A 42 9.15 5.26 -15.53
N ARG A 43 9.86 6.40 -15.45
CA ARG A 43 11.00 6.70 -16.34
C ARG A 43 12.11 5.66 -16.30
N HIS A 44 12.27 5.00 -15.17
CA HIS A 44 13.33 4.01 -14.93
C HIS A 44 12.75 2.63 -14.55
N LEU A 45 11.44 2.43 -14.78
CA LEU A 45 10.79 1.14 -14.49
C LEU A 45 11.50 0.01 -15.21
N ALA A 46 11.86 -1.01 -14.46
CA ALA A 46 12.51 -2.21 -14.99
C ALA A 46 12.09 -3.44 -14.16
N MET A 47 11.97 -4.57 -14.81
CA MET A 47 11.66 -5.83 -14.15
C MET A 47 12.88 -6.33 -13.37
N ILE A 48 12.81 -6.21 -12.04
CA ILE A 48 13.80 -6.76 -11.11
C ILE A 48 13.27 -8.08 -10.56
N PRO A 49 13.99 -9.21 -10.65
CA PRO A 49 13.49 -10.52 -10.23
C PRO A 49 13.46 -10.67 -8.69
N CYS A 50 12.78 -9.75 -8.01
CA CYS A 50 12.67 -9.70 -6.56
C CYS A 50 11.32 -10.21 -6.01
N ASN A 51 10.42 -10.65 -6.87
CA ASN A 51 9.14 -11.28 -6.53
C ASN A 51 8.79 -12.35 -7.57
N GLU A 52 7.88 -13.27 -7.23
CA GLU A 52 7.54 -14.42 -8.06
C GLU A 52 6.89 -13.98 -9.39
N VAL A 53 5.98 -13.01 -9.37
CA VAL A 53 5.31 -12.48 -10.58
C VAL A 53 6.34 -12.00 -11.60
N THR A 54 7.30 -11.18 -11.17
CA THR A 54 8.34 -10.65 -12.08
C THR A 54 9.27 -11.75 -12.56
N LYS A 55 9.58 -12.75 -11.73
CA LYS A 55 10.42 -13.89 -12.15
C LYS A 55 9.73 -14.72 -13.25
N GLU A 56 8.44 -15.00 -13.11
CA GLU A 56 7.64 -15.71 -14.11
C GLU A 56 7.61 -14.96 -15.45
N TRP A 57 7.26 -13.67 -15.44
CA TRP A 57 7.26 -12.84 -16.64
C TRP A 57 8.63 -12.79 -17.32
N LEU A 58 9.72 -12.70 -16.53
CA LEU A 58 11.08 -12.71 -17.06
C LEU A 58 11.46 -14.07 -17.67
N ALA A 59 11.02 -15.17 -17.05
CA ALA A 59 11.25 -16.54 -17.56
C ALA A 59 10.55 -16.75 -18.91
N ASP A 60 9.37 -16.18 -19.10
CA ASP A 60 8.62 -16.19 -20.36
C ASP A 60 9.18 -15.20 -21.41
N GLY A 61 10.29 -14.54 -21.11
CA GLY A 61 10.99 -13.64 -22.04
C GLY A 61 10.42 -12.23 -22.13
N HIS A 62 9.44 -11.87 -21.28
CA HIS A 62 8.87 -10.53 -21.26
C HIS A 62 9.83 -9.47 -20.71
N ARG A 63 9.60 -8.23 -21.12
CA ARG A 63 10.31 -7.03 -20.64
C ARG A 63 9.31 -5.88 -20.55
N THR A 64 9.61 -4.89 -19.73
CA THR A 64 8.86 -3.62 -19.71
C THR A 64 9.13 -2.80 -20.96
N CYS A 65 8.10 -2.16 -21.47
CA CYS A 65 8.21 -1.16 -22.53
C CYS A 65 8.05 0.24 -21.92
N SER A 66 9.11 1.03 -21.89
CA SER A 66 9.09 2.36 -21.25
C SER A 66 8.05 3.31 -21.86
N ALA A 67 7.80 3.23 -23.19
CA ALA A 67 6.79 4.07 -23.83
C ALA A 67 5.37 3.66 -23.42
N SER A 68 5.09 2.35 -23.35
CA SER A 68 3.81 1.82 -22.87
C SER A 68 3.60 2.16 -21.40
N ALA A 69 4.60 1.95 -20.54
CA ALA A 69 4.53 2.29 -19.13
C ALA A 69 4.27 3.78 -18.90
N ALA A 70 4.91 4.66 -19.67
CA ALA A 70 4.65 6.10 -19.60
C ALA A 70 3.21 6.45 -20.04
N GLY A 71 2.69 5.77 -21.07
CA GLY A 71 1.31 5.93 -21.55
C GLY A 71 0.28 5.47 -20.51
N GLU A 72 0.46 4.28 -19.96
CA GLU A 72 -0.39 3.73 -18.87
C GLU A 72 -0.39 4.64 -17.64
N HIS A 73 0.79 5.06 -17.18
CA HIS A 73 0.91 5.95 -16.03
C HIS A 73 0.24 7.31 -16.26
N LYS A 74 0.39 7.87 -17.47
CA LYS A 74 -0.28 9.12 -17.82
C LYS A 74 -1.80 8.96 -17.78
N ALA A 75 -2.32 7.88 -18.37
CA ALA A 75 -3.76 7.60 -18.36
C ALA A 75 -4.29 7.40 -16.93
N PHE A 76 -3.52 6.70 -16.09
CA PHE A 76 -3.81 6.54 -14.67
C PHE A 76 -3.86 7.89 -13.92
N ALA A 77 -2.84 8.73 -14.09
CA ALA A 77 -2.80 10.07 -13.47
C ALA A 77 -3.94 10.98 -13.99
N ASP A 78 -4.28 10.87 -15.28
CA ASP A 78 -5.44 11.60 -15.86
C ASP A 78 -6.77 11.12 -15.26
N ALA A 79 -6.94 9.80 -15.04
CA ALA A 79 -8.14 9.26 -14.37
C ALA A 79 -8.29 9.80 -12.94
N LEU A 80 -7.21 9.85 -12.16
CA LEU A 80 -7.21 10.45 -10.84
C LEU A 80 -7.56 11.96 -10.88
N ARG A 81 -6.98 12.70 -11.82
CA ARG A 81 -7.29 14.13 -12.03
C ARG A 81 -8.76 14.35 -12.41
N MET A 82 -9.32 13.51 -13.30
CA MET A 82 -10.73 13.58 -13.67
C MET A 82 -11.66 13.26 -12.50
N ALA A 83 -11.19 12.41 -11.58
CA ALA A 83 -11.88 12.14 -10.32
C ALA A 83 -11.75 13.27 -9.28
N GLY A 84 -11.04 14.36 -9.59
CA GLY A 84 -10.86 15.51 -8.71
C GLY A 84 -9.69 15.37 -7.73
N VAL A 85 -8.77 14.44 -7.97
CA VAL A 85 -7.59 14.18 -7.11
C VAL A 85 -6.40 14.99 -7.62
N THR A 86 -5.71 15.70 -6.73
CA THR A 86 -4.45 16.39 -7.02
C THR A 86 -3.29 15.41 -6.92
N SER A 87 -2.54 15.26 -8.00
CA SER A 87 -1.34 14.42 -8.05
C SER A 87 -0.08 15.23 -7.80
N TRP A 88 0.73 14.79 -6.86
CA TRP A 88 2.09 15.24 -6.56
C TRP A 88 3.08 14.20 -7.09
N PHE A 89 4.26 14.63 -7.52
CA PHE A 89 5.20 13.71 -8.16
C PHE A 89 6.55 13.66 -7.43
N VAL A 90 6.99 12.43 -7.15
CA VAL A 90 8.39 12.19 -6.80
C VAL A 90 9.21 12.24 -8.08
N PRO A 91 10.28 13.03 -8.15
CA PRO A 91 11.14 13.05 -9.33
C PRO A 91 11.73 11.68 -9.61
N ALA A 92 11.55 11.16 -10.83
CA ALA A 92 12.15 9.91 -11.23
C ALA A 92 13.68 9.97 -11.10
N ARG A 93 14.30 8.89 -10.60
CA ARG A 93 15.73 8.83 -10.33
C ARG A 93 16.36 7.56 -10.89
N SER A 94 17.45 7.70 -11.61
CA SER A 94 18.21 6.57 -12.13
C SER A 94 18.68 5.67 -10.99
N GLY A 95 18.59 4.35 -11.19
CA GLY A 95 18.91 3.35 -10.17
C GLY A 95 17.77 3.04 -9.18
N MET A 96 16.61 3.67 -9.35
CA MET A 96 15.40 3.38 -8.58
C MET A 96 14.32 2.84 -9.54
N ALA A 97 14.44 1.55 -9.89
CA ALA A 97 13.57 0.91 -10.89
C ALA A 97 12.13 0.80 -10.41
N ASP A 98 11.91 0.60 -9.11
CA ASP A 98 10.60 0.37 -8.52
C ASP A 98 9.98 1.63 -7.90
N LEU A 99 10.59 2.81 -8.10
CA LEU A 99 10.09 4.07 -7.51
C LEU A 99 8.66 4.42 -7.94
N SER A 100 8.20 3.90 -9.08
CA SER A 100 6.81 4.06 -9.54
C SER A 100 5.79 3.45 -8.58
N PHE A 101 6.20 2.45 -7.78
CA PHE A 101 5.41 1.89 -6.70
C PHE A 101 5.60 2.74 -5.44
N ALA A 102 5.04 3.95 -5.49
CA ALA A 102 5.23 4.99 -4.47
C ALA A 102 4.72 4.60 -3.07
N ARG A 103 3.88 3.55 -3.00
CA ARG A 103 3.29 3.01 -1.77
C ARG A 103 4.35 2.51 -0.79
N ASP A 104 5.40 1.84 -1.27
CA ASP A 104 6.25 1.02 -0.40
C ASP A 104 7.32 1.79 0.38
N ALA A 105 7.65 3.01 -0.05
CA ALA A 105 8.72 3.80 0.58
C ALA A 105 8.27 4.53 1.85
N VAL A 106 6.99 4.89 1.95
CA VAL A 106 6.42 5.64 3.07
C VAL A 106 4.98 5.21 3.33
N THR A 107 4.49 5.41 4.54
CA THR A 107 3.04 5.38 4.82
C THR A 107 2.61 6.72 5.39
N MET A 108 1.46 7.22 4.92
CA MET A 108 0.87 8.44 5.46
C MET A 108 -0.03 8.10 6.62
N THR A 109 0.06 8.88 7.69
CA THR A 109 -0.74 8.73 8.91
C THR A 109 -1.44 10.06 9.22
N PRO A 110 -2.37 10.12 10.20
CA PRO A 110 -2.95 11.39 10.64
C PRO A 110 -1.91 12.39 11.19
N TRP A 111 -0.73 11.93 11.54
CA TRP A 111 0.33 12.75 12.16
C TRP A 111 1.45 13.10 11.20
N GLY A 112 1.38 12.65 9.95
CA GLY A 112 2.39 12.87 8.92
C GLY A 112 2.91 11.56 8.33
N ALA A 113 3.92 11.67 7.48
CA ALA A 113 4.54 10.53 6.82
C ALA A 113 5.47 9.76 7.77
N VAL A 114 5.39 8.44 7.75
CA VAL A 114 6.36 7.55 8.38
C VAL A 114 7.22 6.94 7.28
N GLY A 115 8.53 7.16 7.32
CA GLY A 115 9.49 6.54 6.41
C GLY A 115 9.57 5.04 6.67
N LEU A 116 9.34 4.23 5.66
CA LEU A 116 9.41 2.79 5.75
C LEU A 116 10.81 2.28 5.41
N ARG A 117 11.05 1.00 5.64
CA ARG A 117 12.33 0.36 5.39
C ARG A 117 12.15 -0.89 4.53
N PRO A 118 12.20 -0.75 3.19
CA PRO A 118 12.07 -1.88 2.29
C PRO A 118 13.10 -2.99 2.57
N ALA A 119 12.68 -4.24 2.47
CA ALA A 119 13.54 -5.40 2.66
C ALA A 119 14.55 -5.53 1.52
N VAL A 120 14.09 -5.33 0.29
CA VAL A 120 14.94 -5.45 -0.89
C VAL A 120 15.93 -4.30 -1.02
N THR A 121 17.20 -4.65 -1.18
CA THR A 121 18.32 -3.69 -1.07
C THR A 121 18.22 -2.54 -2.07
N HIS A 122 17.80 -2.80 -3.31
CA HIS A 122 17.73 -1.78 -4.36
C HIS A 122 16.67 -0.70 -4.11
N ARG A 123 15.65 -0.97 -3.25
CA ARG A 123 14.60 -0.02 -2.89
C ARG A 123 14.92 0.84 -1.65
N ARG A 124 15.94 0.49 -0.87
CA ARG A 124 16.23 1.16 0.41
C ARG A 124 16.47 2.66 0.29
N ALA A 125 17.04 3.11 -0.82
CA ALA A 125 17.27 4.53 -1.06
C ALA A 125 16.01 5.30 -1.47
N GLU A 126 14.93 4.62 -1.85
CA GLU A 126 13.66 5.25 -2.25
C GLU A 126 13.04 6.03 -1.10
N THR A 127 13.09 5.50 0.13
CA THR A 127 12.52 6.14 1.32
C THR A 127 13.08 7.54 1.55
N ASP A 128 14.40 7.70 1.50
CA ASP A 128 15.02 9.02 1.70
C ASP A 128 14.65 9.98 0.56
N HIS A 129 14.58 9.47 -0.67
CA HIS A 129 14.20 10.27 -1.83
C HIS A 129 12.75 10.74 -1.76
N VAL A 130 11.83 9.86 -1.39
CA VAL A 130 10.41 10.19 -1.19
C VAL A 130 10.23 11.15 -0.02
N LEU A 131 10.85 10.90 1.14
CA LEU A 131 10.77 11.81 2.29
C LEU A 131 11.33 13.20 1.98
N ALA A 132 12.40 13.30 1.20
CA ALA A 132 12.93 14.58 0.75
C ALA A 132 11.89 15.35 -0.10
N THR A 133 11.23 14.65 -1.03
CA THR A 133 10.14 15.25 -1.83
C THR A 133 8.98 15.71 -0.95
N LEU A 134 8.53 14.86 -0.02
CA LEU A 134 7.42 15.20 0.90
C LEU A 134 7.71 16.44 1.73
N ARG A 135 8.94 16.60 2.22
CA ARG A 135 9.35 17.82 2.95
C ARG A 135 9.25 19.08 2.08
N THR A 136 9.58 19.01 0.78
CA THR A 136 9.50 20.19 -0.11
C THR A 136 8.07 20.68 -0.32
N ILE A 137 7.09 19.81 -0.20
CA ILE A 137 5.66 20.16 -0.31
C ILE A 137 4.98 20.38 1.05
N GLY A 138 5.78 20.38 2.15
CA GLY A 138 5.32 20.68 3.49
C GLY A 138 4.61 19.55 4.21
N VAL A 139 4.81 18.29 3.80
CA VAL A 139 4.31 17.13 4.53
C VAL A 139 5.23 16.89 5.75
N PRO A 140 4.68 16.85 6.98
CA PRO A 140 5.46 16.53 8.17
C PRO A 140 5.92 15.06 8.14
N VAL A 141 7.11 14.80 8.66
CA VAL A 141 7.62 13.44 8.89
C VAL A 141 7.40 13.08 10.34
N ALA A 142 6.53 12.11 10.60
CA ALA A 142 6.13 11.68 11.94
C ALA A 142 7.06 10.61 12.55
N GLY A 143 7.89 9.99 11.71
CA GLY A 143 8.84 8.98 12.17
C GLY A 143 9.46 8.17 11.05
N ARG A 144 10.21 7.13 11.44
CA ARG A 144 10.88 6.22 10.52
C ARG A 144 10.99 4.81 11.11
N ILE A 145 10.91 3.80 10.28
CA ILE A 145 11.24 2.41 10.66
C ILE A 145 12.76 2.25 10.67
N GLU A 146 13.30 1.85 11.80
CA GLU A 146 14.74 1.64 12.01
C GLU A 146 15.09 0.17 12.26
N GLN A 147 14.14 -0.59 12.83
CA GLN A 147 14.31 -2.00 13.14
C GLN A 147 13.44 -2.86 12.23
N GLY A 148 14.02 -3.95 11.71
CA GLY A 148 13.34 -4.82 10.77
C GLY A 148 13.05 -4.15 9.43
N HIS A 149 12.03 -4.62 8.74
CA HIS A 149 11.61 -4.14 7.43
C HIS A 149 10.10 -3.94 7.40
N VAL A 150 9.64 -2.89 6.70
CA VAL A 150 8.24 -2.63 6.38
C VAL A 150 8.16 -2.06 4.97
N GLU A 151 7.25 -2.57 4.17
CA GLU A 151 6.87 -2.03 2.87
C GLU A 151 5.40 -1.61 2.91
N GLY A 152 5.04 -0.51 2.23
CA GLY A 152 3.72 0.11 2.42
C GLY A 152 2.56 -0.66 1.84
N GLY A 153 2.81 -1.59 0.91
CA GLY A 153 1.81 -2.54 0.43
C GLY A 153 1.28 -3.48 1.53
N ASP A 154 2.03 -3.63 2.63
CA ASP A 154 1.62 -4.40 3.81
C ASP A 154 0.89 -3.56 4.86
N VAL A 155 0.70 -2.25 4.65
CA VAL A 155 0.07 -1.35 5.63
C VAL A 155 -1.30 -0.92 5.14
N CYS A 156 -2.34 -1.38 5.82
CA CYS A 156 -3.73 -1.02 5.53
C CYS A 156 -4.34 -0.24 6.71
N LEU A 157 -4.66 1.03 6.50
CA LEU A 157 -5.44 1.83 7.44
C LEU A 157 -6.92 1.48 7.25
N VAL A 158 -7.39 0.40 7.88
CA VAL A 158 -8.75 -0.15 7.68
C VAL A 158 -9.82 0.91 7.94
N ARG A 159 -9.68 1.64 9.03
CA ARG A 159 -10.50 2.79 9.42
C ARG A 159 -9.79 3.62 10.48
N ASN A 160 -10.31 4.81 10.78
CA ASN A 160 -9.76 5.62 11.87
C ASN A 160 -9.69 4.80 13.16
N GLY A 161 -8.51 4.76 13.77
CA GLY A 161 -8.23 3.98 14.99
C GLY A 161 -7.82 2.52 14.76
N LEU A 162 -7.75 2.02 13.50
CA LEU A 162 -7.39 0.64 13.21
C LEU A 162 -6.44 0.52 12.02
N VAL A 163 -5.27 -0.05 12.24
CA VAL A 163 -4.29 -0.42 11.22
C VAL A 163 -4.11 -1.94 11.19
N LEU A 164 -4.07 -2.51 10.00
CA LEU A 164 -3.70 -3.90 9.73
C LEU A 164 -2.34 -3.90 9.03
N ILE A 165 -1.42 -4.77 9.48
CA ILE A 165 -0.06 -4.89 8.96
C ILE A 165 0.16 -6.34 8.52
N GLY A 166 0.46 -6.54 7.24
CA GLY A 166 0.90 -7.82 6.70
C GLY A 166 2.32 -8.14 7.17
N VAL A 167 2.59 -9.42 7.44
CA VAL A 167 3.91 -9.92 7.83
C VAL A 167 4.28 -11.10 6.96
N SER A 168 5.43 -11.06 6.32
CA SER A 168 5.98 -12.14 5.51
C SER A 168 7.47 -12.34 5.82
N ASP A 169 8.05 -13.43 5.33
CA ASP A 169 9.47 -13.68 5.55
C ASP A 169 10.38 -12.84 4.62
N ASP A 170 9.83 -12.34 3.49
CA ASP A 170 10.61 -11.69 2.43
C ASP A 170 10.45 -10.17 2.37
N ARG A 171 9.42 -9.59 3.01
CA ARG A 171 9.06 -8.17 2.91
C ARG A 171 8.95 -7.50 4.27
N THR A 172 7.75 -7.36 4.79
CA THR A 172 7.54 -6.82 6.13
C THR A 172 7.78 -7.91 7.17
N ASP A 173 8.84 -7.76 7.96
CA ASP A 173 9.15 -8.70 9.03
C ASP A 173 8.47 -8.33 10.37
N GLU A 174 8.48 -9.28 11.31
CA GLU A 174 7.85 -9.07 12.64
C GLU A 174 8.48 -7.92 13.41
N ALA A 175 9.77 -7.62 13.25
CA ALA A 175 10.42 -6.54 13.97
C ALA A 175 9.94 -5.18 13.45
N GLY A 176 9.85 -5.03 12.12
CA GLY A 176 9.31 -3.84 11.48
C GLY A 176 7.82 -3.65 11.80
N ALA A 177 7.03 -4.72 11.68
CA ALA A 177 5.59 -4.68 12.00
C ALA A 177 5.35 -4.28 13.47
N ARG A 178 6.12 -4.83 14.42
CA ARG A 178 6.04 -4.42 15.84
C ARG A 178 6.40 -2.96 16.04
N GLN A 179 7.44 -2.45 15.37
CA GLN A 179 7.83 -1.05 15.49
C GLN A 179 6.75 -0.12 14.94
N LEU A 180 6.18 -0.44 13.78
CA LEU A 180 5.09 0.35 13.20
C LEU A 180 3.81 0.24 14.03
N GLY A 181 3.43 -0.97 14.48
CA GLY A 181 2.28 -1.18 15.36
C GLY A 181 2.38 -0.36 16.63
N ALA A 182 3.53 -0.39 17.32
CA ALA A 182 3.78 0.42 18.52
C ALA A 182 3.71 1.93 18.25
N PHE A 183 4.06 2.40 17.03
CA PHE A 183 3.84 3.81 16.67
C PHE A 183 2.36 4.16 16.69
N PHE A 184 1.49 3.34 16.09
CA PHE A 184 0.06 3.55 16.07
C PHE A 184 -0.59 3.40 17.45
N GLU A 185 -0.19 2.38 18.21
CA GLU A 185 -0.72 2.10 19.56
C GLU A 185 -0.46 3.25 20.54
N ARG A 186 0.73 3.87 20.51
CA ARG A 186 1.03 5.08 21.29
C ARG A 186 0.13 6.26 20.96
N LYS A 187 -0.51 6.26 19.80
CA LYS A 187 -1.48 7.26 19.35
C LYS A 187 -2.93 6.84 19.59
N GLY A 188 -3.15 5.76 20.34
CA GLY A 188 -4.47 5.24 20.68
C GLY A 188 -5.14 4.41 19.59
N TRP A 189 -4.39 4.01 18.54
CA TRP A 189 -4.90 3.10 17.51
C TRP A 189 -4.69 1.65 17.93
N ARG A 190 -5.55 0.79 17.44
CA ARG A 190 -5.35 -0.67 17.47
C ARG A 190 -4.51 -1.08 16.26
N ALA A 191 -3.43 -1.82 16.50
CA ALA A 191 -2.65 -2.45 15.45
C ALA A 191 -2.95 -3.96 15.42
N MET A 192 -3.28 -4.46 14.24
CA MET A 192 -3.47 -5.88 13.96
C MET A 192 -2.35 -6.33 13.03
N THR A 193 -1.96 -7.60 13.14
CA THR A 193 -1.01 -8.21 12.20
C THR A 193 -1.59 -9.48 11.60
N THR A 194 -1.24 -9.79 10.37
CA THR A 194 -1.58 -11.06 9.70
C THR A 194 -0.35 -11.60 8.97
N ARG A 195 -0.15 -12.92 9.03
CA ARG A 195 0.91 -13.56 8.23
C ARG A 195 0.43 -13.79 6.81
N LEU A 196 1.36 -13.59 5.88
CA LEU A 196 1.19 -13.86 4.48
C LEU A 196 2.24 -14.88 4.02
N ASP A 197 1.85 -15.76 3.10
CA ASP A 197 2.79 -16.58 2.36
C ASP A 197 3.64 -15.68 1.45
N SER A 198 4.96 -15.86 1.45
CA SER A 198 5.92 -15.05 0.67
C SER A 198 5.68 -15.08 -0.85
N LYS A 199 4.89 -16.03 -1.36
CA LYS A 199 4.45 -16.01 -2.76
C LYS A 199 3.56 -14.80 -3.09
N PHE A 200 2.84 -14.26 -2.10
CA PHE A 200 2.10 -13.01 -2.23
C PHE A 200 3.03 -11.86 -1.86
N LEU A 201 3.19 -10.92 -2.76
CA LEU A 201 4.17 -9.85 -2.61
C LEU A 201 3.92 -9.01 -1.35
N HIS A 202 2.69 -8.52 -1.20
CA HIS A 202 2.23 -7.71 -0.06
C HIS A 202 0.76 -7.98 0.27
N LEU A 203 0.31 -7.46 1.40
CA LEU A 203 -1.10 -7.53 1.83
C LEU A 203 -2.05 -6.94 0.78
N ASP A 204 -1.70 -5.82 0.16
CA ASP A 204 -2.52 -5.12 -0.83
C ASP A 204 -2.70 -5.90 -2.14
N THR A 205 -1.96 -6.98 -2.36
CA THR A 205 -2.20 -7.89 -3.50
C THR A 205 -3.30 -8.91 -3.23
N VAL A 206 -3.66 -9.12 -1.96
CA VAL A 206 -4.66 -10.12 -1.54
C VAL A 206 -5.81 -9.52 -0.74
N LEU A 207 -5.68 -8.29 -0.26
CA LEU A 207 -6.69 -7.54 0.50
C LEU A 207 -6.58 -6.05 0.24
N SER A 208 -7.65 -5.41 -0.24
CA SER A 208 -7.74 -3.94 -0.29
C SER A 208 -9.13 -3.46 0.08
N MET A 209 -9.21 -2.36 0.82
CA MET A 209 -10.48 -1.72 1.16
C MET A 209 -11.03 -0.96 -0.05
N ALA A 210 -12.29 -1.20 -0.40
CA ALA A 210 -13.00 -0.53 -1.48
C ALA A 210 -13.87 0.64 -0.97
N SER A 211 -14.54 0.41 0.17
CA SER A 211 -15.29 1.41 0.93
C SER A 211 -15.13 1.13 2.43
N ASP A 212 -15.79 1.89 3.29
CA ASP A 212 -15.74 1.70 4.75
C ASP A 212 -16.28 0.33 5.19
N ASP A 213 -17.10 -0.29 4.35
CA ASP A 213 -17.84 -1.53 4.60
C ASP A 213 -17.62 -2.62 3.53
N VAL A 214 -16.79 -2.37 2.51
CA VAL A 214 -16.49 -3.36 1.46
C VAL A 214 -14.99 -3.47 1.26
N ALA A 215 -14.48 -4.71 1.20
CA ALA A 215 -13.10 -5.01 0.81
C ALA A 215 -13.06 -6.11 -0.26
N VAL A 216 -12.07 -6.06 -1.15
CA VAL A 216 -11.71 -7.21 -1.99
C VAL A 216 -10.73 -8.07 -1.21
N ALA A 217 -10.99 -9.36 -1.11
CA ALA A 217 -10.18 -10.27 -0.31
C ALA A 217 -10.05 -11.65 -0.98
N CYS A 218 -8.83 -12.18 -1.03
CA CYS A 218 -8.58 -13.57 -1.40
C CYS A 218 -8.58 -14.44 -0.14
N ARG A 219 -9.67 -15.20 0.05
CA ARG A 219 -9.81 -16.07 1.25
C ARG A 219 -8.76 -17.15 1.35
N ASP A 220 -8.31 -17.67 0.21
CA ASP A 220 -7.28 -18.73 0.14
C ASP A 220 -5.87 -18.23 0.53
N ALA A 221 -5.68 -16.91 0.56
CA ALA A 221 -4.40 -16.25 0.87
C ALA A 221 -4.35 -15.66 2.29
N LEU A 222 -5.49 -15.56 2.98
CA LEU A 222 -5.61 -14.84 4.24
C LEU A 222 -5.99 -15.76 5.40
N ASP A 223 -5.52 -15.42 6.60
CA ASP A 223 -5.89 -16.13 7.82
C ASP A 223 -7.42 -16.09 8.03
N PRO A 224 -8.08 -17.25 8.26
CA PRO A 224 -9.51 -17.29 8.55
C PRO A 224 -9.92 -16.49 9.78
N GLU A 225 -9.02 -16.25 10.73
CA GLU A 225 -9.29 -15.42 11.91
C GLU A 225 -9.39 -13.94 11.52
N LEU A 226 -8.46 -13.45 10.69
CA LEU A 226 -8.53 -12.11 10.12
C LEU A 226 -9.84 -11.90 9.35
N LEU A 227 -10.22 -12.85 8.49
CA LEU A 227 -11.46 -12.75 7.71
C LEU A 227 -12.70 -12.65 8.61
N ARG A 228 -12.76 -13.46 9.69
CA ARG A 228 -13.84 -13.39 10.68
C ARG A 228 -13.85 -12.04 11.40
N GLU A 229 -12.69 -11.50 11.71
CA GLU A 229 -12.57 -10.20 12.37
C GLU A 229 -13.04 -9.07 11.46
N LEU A 230 -12.63 -9.05 10.17
CA LEU A 230 -13.10 -8.05 9.19
C LEU A 230 -14.63 -8.10 9.04
N VAL A 231 -15.20 -9.30 8.90
CA VAL A 231 -16.67 -9.48 8.85
C VAL A 231 -17.31 -9.02 10.15
N GLY A 232 -16.71 -9.31 11.31
CA GLY A 232 -17.18 -8.83 12.62
C GLY A 232 -17.15 -7.30 12.77
N LEU A 233 -16.31 -6.61 12.01
CA LEU A 233 -16.27 -5.15 11.90
C LEU A 233 -17.31 -4.58 10.92
N GLY A 234 -18.14 -5.45 10.31
CA GLY A 234 -19.16 -5.06 9.33
C GLY A 234 -18.62 -4.89 7.91
N ILE A 235 -17.44 -5.45 7.59
CA ILE A 235 -16.85 -5.37 6.26
C ILE A 235 -17.36 -6.57 5.43
N GLU A 236 -18.03 -6.29 4.31
CA GLU A 236 -18.39 -7.27 3.30
C GLU A 236 -17.20 -7.58 2.41
N LEU A 237 -16.98 -8.87 2.12
CA LEU A 237 -15.82 -9.32 1.35
C LEU A 237 -16.24 -9.70 -0.08
N VAL A 238 -15.79 -8.92 -1.05
CA VAL A 238 -15.78 -9.30 -2.46
C VAL A 238 -14.67 -10.32 -2.65
N GLU A 239 -15.05 -11.54 -3.02
CA GLU A 239 -14.11 -12.66 -3.19
C GLU A 239 -13.23 -12.46 -4.41
N ALA A 240 -11.92 -12.54 -4.20
CA ALA A 240 -10.92 -12.67 -5.26
C ALA A 240 -10.35 -14.08 -5.26
N SER A 241 -10.35 -14.74 -6.41
CA SER A 241 -9.68 -16.01 -6.60
C SER A 241 -8.16 -15.84 -6.66
N LEU A 242 -7.40 -16.93 -6.56
CA LEU A 242 -5.94 -16.90 -6.79
C LEU A 242 -5.59 -16.44 -8.20
N GLU A 243 -6.43 -16.71 -9.19
CA GLU A 243 -6.28 -16.21 -10.56
C GLU A 243 -6.47 -14.68 -10.61
N ASP A 244 -7.49 -14.15 -9.92
CA ASP A 244 -7.67 -12.69 -9.80
C ASP A 244 -6.47 -12.03 -9.10
N VAL A 245 -5.92 -12.66 -8.05
CA VAL A 245 -4.73 -12.16 -7.34
C VAL A 245 -3.53 -12.11 -8.28
N SER A 246 -3.30 -13.16 -9.09
CA SER A 246 -2.22 -13.17 -10.08
C SER A 246 -2.37 -12.07 -11.13
N ALA A 247 -3.61 -11.66 -11.43
CA ALA A 247 -3.94 -10.53 -12.30
C ALA A 247 -4.06 -9.19 -11.55
N LEU A 248 -3.67 -9.13 -10.26
CA LEU A 248 -3.75 -7.95 -9.38
C LEU A 248 -5.18 -7.41 -9.16
N GLY A 249 -6.18 -8.30 -9.21
CA GLY A 249 -7.59 -7.94 -9.04
C GLY A 249 -7.94 -7.45 -7.64
N ALA A 250 -7.19 -7.86 -6.61
CA ALA A 250 -7.38 -7.36 -5.26
C ALA A 250 -6.62 -6.03 -5.00
N ASN A 251 -5.69 -5.63 -5.87
CA ASN A 251 -4.88 -4.42 -5.71
C ASN A 251 -5.63 -3.18 -6.21
N ILE A 252 -6.83 -2.95 -5.69
CA ILE A 252 -7.68 -1.81 -6.04
C ILE A 252 -7.34 -0.58 -5.19
N PHE A 253 -7.67 0.61 -5.68
CA PHE A 253 -7.41 1.86 -4.98
C PHE A 253 -8.68 2.66 -4.77
N SER A 254 -9.13 2.78 -3.52
CA SER A 254 -10.32 3.57 -3.18
C SER A 254 -10.05 5.08 -3.31
N LEU A 255 -10.97 5.79 -3.95
CA LEU A 255 -10.97 7.26 -4.01
C LEU A 255 -11.89 7.87 -2.96
N GLY A 256 -12.60 7.03 -2.21
CA GLY A 256 -13.67 7.45 -1.30
C GLY A 256 -14.95 7.88 -2.04
N GLY A 257 -16.01 8.07 -1.27
CA GLY A 257 -17.31 8.47 -1.84
C GLY A 257 -17.88 7.45 -2.83
N GLY A 258 -17.64 6.15 -2.59
CA GLY A 258 -18.15 5.07 -3.43
C GLY A 258 -17.40 4.87 -4.76
N ARG A 259 -16.21 5.43 -4.94
CA ARG A 259 -15.41 5.30 -6.16
C ARG A 259 -14.11 4.55 -5.93
N VAL A 260 -13.76 3.67 -6.88
CA VAL A 260 -12.52 2.88 -6.83
C VAL A 260 -11.83 2.88 -8.19
N VAL A 261 -10.50 2.81 -8.20
CA VAL A 261 -9.70 2.54 -9.39
C VAL A 261 -9.26 1.08 -9.33
N ALA A 262 -9.45 0.35 -10.41
CA ALA A 262 -9.12 -1.06 -10.52
C ALA A 262 -8.49 -1.38 -11.87
N SER A 263 -7.77 -2.50 -11.97
CA SER A 263 -7.24 -2.98 -13.24
C SER A 263 -8.36 -3.35 -14.22
N SER A 264 -8.26 -2.93 -15.47
CA SER A 264 -9.17 -3.37 -16.54
C SER A 264 -9.03 -4.86 -16.85
N ALA A 265 -7.91 -5.48 -16.44
CA ALA A 265 -7.63 -6.90 -16.68
C ALA A 265 -8.49 -7.85 -15.82
N THR A 266 -9.19 -7.34 -14.80
CA THR A 266 -10.01 -8.14 -13.86
C THR A 266 -11.49 -7.75 -13.89
N PRO A 267 -12.20 -7.96 -15.03
CA PRO A 267 -13.59 -7.52 -15.19
C PRO A 267 -14.57 -8.20 -14.21
N GLY A 268 -14.22 -9.41 -13.71
CA GLY A 268 -15.00 -10.12 -12.71
C GLY A 268 -15.07 -9.35 -11.39
N ILE A 269 -13.91 -8.92 -10.88
CA ILE A 269 -13.79 -8.09 -9.66
C ILE A 269 -14.49 -6.74 -9.88
N ASN A 270 -14.25 -6.10 -11.03
CA ASN A 270 -14.86 -4.81 -11.36
C ASN A 270 -16.39 -4.89 -11.35
N SER A 271 -16.94 -5.98 -11.92
CA SER A 271 -18.40 -6.22 -11.91
C SER A 271 -18.93 -6.52 -10.50
N ALA A 272 -18.17 -7.24 -9.67
CA ALA A 272 -18.54 -7.51 -8.29
C ALA A 272 -18.58 -6.23 -7.46
N LEU A 273 -17.56 -5.38 -7.57
CA LEU A 273 -17.54 -4.06 -6.92
C LEU A 273 -18.73 -3.18 -7.33
N ALA A 274 -19.04 -3.16 -8.64
CA ALA A 274 -20.20 -2.42 -9.14
C ALA A 274 -21.54 -2.91 -8.56
N LYS A 275 -21.68 -4.23 -8.31
CA LYS A 275 -22.88 -4.79 -7.63
C LYS A 275 -23.01 -4.35 -6.17
N HIS A 276 -21.89 -3.98 -5.51
CA HIS A 276 -21.88 -3.35 -4.18
C HIS A 276 -22.09 -1.83 -4.25
N GLY A 277 -22.49 -1.29 -5.41
CA GLY A 277 -22.80 0.13 -5.59
C GLY A 277 -21.59 1.04 -5.79
N LEU A 278 -20.42 0.48 -6.04
CA LEU A 278 -19.20 1.25 -6.28
C LEU A 278 -19.07 1.65 -7.75
N ASP A 279 -18.65 2.89 -7.98
CA ASP A 279 -18.26 3.38 -9.31
C ASP A 279 -16.79 2.99 -9.59
N VAL A 280 -16.59 2.07 -10.54
CA VAL A 280 -15.31 1.47 -10.84
C VAL A 280 -14.65 2.13 -12.05
N ILE A 281 -13.52 2.77 -11.83
CA ILE A 281 -12.68 3.35 -12.88
C ILE A 281 -11.64 2.31 -13.29
N GLY A 282 -11.86 1.66 -14.42
CA GLY A 282 -10.92 0.71 -15.00
C GLY A 282 -9.70 1.40 -15.61
N VAL A 283 -8.50 0.92 -15.31
CA VAL A 283 -7.23 1.42 -15.85
C VAL A 283 -6.37 0.30 -16.41
N GLU A 284 -5.67 0.60 -17.52
CA GLU A 284 -4.65 -0.28 -18.08
C GLU A 284 -3.34 -0.08 -17.31
N ILE A 285 -2.79 -1.15 -16.75
CA ILE A 285 -1.56 -1.15 -15.95
C ILE A 285 -0.66 -2.36 -16.28
N GLY A 286 -0.75 -2.87 -17.50
CA GLY A 286 -0.07 -4.11 -17.92
C GLY A 286 1.45 -4.07 -17.74
N GLU A 287 2.09 -2.94 -17.98
CA GLU A 287 3.53 -2.79 -17.78
C GLU A 287 3.94 -2.85 -16.30
N PHE A 288 3.11 -2.32 -15.42
CA PHE A 288 3.34 -2.36 -13.97
C PHE A 288 3.01 -3.75 -13.40
N ALA A 289 1.98 -4.41 -13.93
CA ALA A 289 1.61 -5.76 -13.54
C ALA A 289 2.76 -6.76 -13.74
N LYS A 290 3.57 -6.62 -14.80
CA LYS A 290 4.80 -7.43 -15.01
C LYS A 290 5.82 -7.28 -13.87
N CYS A 291 5.77 -6.17 -13.15
CA CYS A 291 6.61 -5.90 -11.99
C CYS A 291 5.92 -6.27 -10.66
N GLY A 292 4.69 -6.79 -10.70
CA GLY A 292 3.93 -7.24 -9.54
C GLY A 292 3.11 -6.14 -8.84
N GLY A 293 2.88 -4.99 -9.48
CA GLY A 293 2.13 -3.88 -8.86
C GLY A 293 0.91 -3.42 -9.65
N GLY A 294 -0.15 -3.05 -8.93
CA GLY A 294 -1.42 -2.56 -9.43
C GLY A 294 -1.71 -1.11 -9.00
N PRO A 295 -2.98 -0.66 -9.16
CA PRO A 295 -3.35 0.73 -8.87
C PRO A 295 -3.04 1.19 -7.44
N HIS A 296 -3.19 0.32 -6.43
CA HIS A 296 -2.86 0.64 -5.04
C HIS A 296 -1.36 0.87 -4.86
N CYS A 297 -0.53 -0.03 -5.37
CA CYS A 297 0.92 0.06 -5.27
C CYS A 297 1.50 1.32 -5.94
N LEU A 298 0.86 1.82 -7.01
CA LEU A 298 1.30 3.02 -7.74
C LEU A 298 1.04 4.33 -6.98
N THR A 299 0.32 4.29 -5.85
CA THR A 299 -0.18 5.47 -5.17
C THR A 299 0.23 5.52 -3.70
N MET A 300 0.54 6.72 -3.22
CA MET A 300 0.63 7.03 -1.80
C MET A 300 -0.32 8.18 -1.49
N PRO A 301 -1.47 7.94 -0.82
CA PRO A 301 -2.36 9.01 -0.37
C PRO A 301 -1.63 9.99 0.54
N LEU A 302 -1.83 11.28 0.32
CA LEU A 302 -1.28 12.34 1.15
C LEU A 302 -2.34 13.03 2.01
N LEU A 303 -3.55 13.13 1.45
CA LEU A 303 -4.70 13.72 2.14
C LEU A 303 -5.96 12.96 1.78
N ARG A 304 -6.63 12.47 2.83
CA ARG A 304 -7.99 11.95 2.77
C ARG A 304 -8.85 12.69 3.80
N ALA A 305 -10.04 13.12 3.39
CA ALA A 305 -11.06 13.61 4.30
C ALA A 305 -11.90 12.43 4.82
N ASP A 306 -12.28 12.49 6.08
CA ASP A 306 -13.24 11.57 6.71
C ASP A 306 -14.63 11.74 6.13
#